data_a9634629fae981846cc638a096fc19df
#
_entry.id   a9634629fae981846cc638a096fc19df
#
_cell.length_a   1.000
_cell.length_b   1.000
_cell.length_c   1.000
_cell.angle_alpha   90.00
_cell.angle_beta   90.00
_cell.angle_gamma   90.00
#
_symmetry.space_group_name_H-M   'P 1'
#
loop_
_entity.id
_entity.type
_entity.pdbx_description
1 polymer ?
#
loop_
_entity_poly.entity_id
_entity_poly.type
_entity_poly.pdbx_seq_one_letter_code
_entity_poly.pdbx_strand_id
1 'polypeptide(L)'
;FSGLAQTLGMAFLGTFLATLVCIPISLIASKQFFKISIIRFLIKRLLDIIRGVDILIWAIIYVRAFGLGPFAGLLSVFTADLGTLGKLFSEAIDNADTKQIEGMKATGASKIAVIRFGLFPQIFPIFISQSLYFFESNTRSAVILGVVGAGGIGLQLTERMKAQYWDQSLFIILLI
;
A
#
# COMPACT_ATOMS: atom_id res chain seq x y z
N PHE A 1 4.66 24.33 -5.67
CA PHE A 1 5.30 23.43 -4.68
C PHE A 1 4.30 22.77 -3.72
N SER A 2 3.19 23.44 -3.34
CA SER A 2 2.18 22.82 -2.45
C SER A 2 1.55 21.55 -3.06
N GLY A 3 1.26 21.54 -4.35
CA GLY A 3 0.71 20.36 -5.04
C GLY A 3 1.65 19.17 -5.05
N LEU A 4 2.95 19.38 -5.23
CA LEU A 4 3.97 18.32 -5.13
C LEU A 4 4.03 17.72 -3.71
N ALA A 5 4.08 18.59 -2.69
CA ALA A 5 4.10 18.13 -1.31
C ALA A 5 2.84 17.34 -0.96
N GLN A 6 1.67 17.74 -1.48
CA GLN A 6 0.42 16.98 -1.32
C GLN A 6 0.50 15.62 -2.01
N THR A 7 0.99 15.54 -3.25
CA THR A 7 1.13 14.28 -3.99
C THR A 7 2.06 13.30 -3.28
N LEU A 8 3.24 13.77 -2.87
CA LEU A 8 4.19 12.96 -2.11
C LEU A 8 3.63 12.55 -0.74
N GLY A 9 2.94 13.47 -0.07
CA GLY A 9 2.29 13.19 1.22
C GLY A 9 1.21 12.12 1.12
N MET A 10 0.36 12.18 0.08
CA MET A 10 -0.67 11.16 -0.17
C MET A 10 -0.06 9.78 -0.45
N ALA A 11 0.94 9.73 -1.34
CA ALA A 11 1.62 8.49 -1.66
C ALA A 11 2.32 7.90 -0.43
N PHE A 12 3.09 8.74 0.30
CA PHE A 12 3.82 8.30 1.48
C PHE A 12 2.89 7.82 2.60
N LEU A 13 1.93 8.65 3.01
CA LEU A 13 1.02 8.31 4.11
C LEU A 13 0.12 7.13 3.74
N GLY A 14 -0.39 7.06 2.50
CA GLY A 14 -1.21 5.96 2.04
C GLY A 14 -0.46 4.63 2.11
N THR A 15 0.72 4.55 1.51
CA THR A 15 1.56 3.33 1.52
C THR A 15 2.05 2.99 2.92
N PHE A 16 2.44 3.99 3.72
CA PHE A 16 2.92 3.77 5.08
C PHE A 16 1.83 3.18 5.99
N LEU A 17 0.62 3.76 5.95
CA LEU A 17 -0.52 3.23 6.71
C LEU A 17 -0.92 1.83 6.24
N ALA A 18 -0.93 1.60 4.91
CA ALA A 18 -1.18 0.27 4.36
C ALA A 18 -0.16 -0.75 4.85
N THR A 19 1.13 -0.40 4.82
CA THR A 19 2.22 -1.26 5.33
C THR A 19 2.00 -1.64 6.79
N LEU A 20 1.71 -0.66 7.66
CA LEU A 20 1.47 -0.90 9.09
C LEU A 20 0.29 -1.85 9.34
N VAL A 21 -0.80 -1.67 8.59
CA VAL A 21 -2.00 -2.51 8.72
C VAL A 21 -1.77 -3.90 8.08
N CYS A 22 -0.99 -3.99 7.00
CA CYS A 22 -0.69 -5.25 6.33
C CYS A 22 0.18 -6.19 7.17
N ILE A 23 1.06 -5.68 8.03
CA ILE A 23 1.90 -6.53 8.91
C ILE A 23 1.06 -7.49 9.76
N PRO A 24 0.12 -7.04 10.60
CA PRO A 24 -0.69 -7.96 11.39
C PRO A 24 -1.62 -8.83 10.54
N ILE A 25 -2.19 -8.28 9.46
CA ILE A 25 -3.08 -9.03 8.57
C ILE A 25 -2.32 -10.17 7.89
N SER A 26 -1.10 -9.94 7.42
CA SER A 26 -0.27 -10.96 6.76
C SER A 26 0.13 -12.10 7.69
N LEU A 27 0.39 -11.81 8.97
CA LEU A 27 0.67 -12.85 9.97
C LEU A 27 -0.54 -13.77 10.19
N ILE A 28 -1.76 -13.20 10.22
CA ILE A 28 -3.00 -13.98 10.36
C ILE A 28 -3.31 -14.75 9.06
N ALA A 29 -3.00 -14.18 7.89
CA ALA A 29 -3.20 -14.80 6.59
C ALA A 29 -2.19 -15.91 6.27
N SER A 30 -1.07 -16.01 7.02
CA SER A 30 0.01 -16.97 6.80
C SER A 30 -0.35 -18.37 7.28
N LYS A 31 0.14 -19.40 6.53
CA LYS A 31 -0.01 -20.82 6.87
C LYS A 31 0.83 -21.22 8.07
N GLN A 32 1.94 -20.53 8.33
CA GLN A 32 2.91 -20.91 9.34
C GLN A 32 2.44 -20.64 10.77
N PHE A 33 1.58 -19.63 10.97
CA PHE A 33 1.18 -19.16 12.29
C PHE A 33 -0.28 -19.40 12.63
N PHE A 34 -1.18 -19.31 11.65
CA PHE A 34 -2.60 -19.48 11.87
C PHE A 34 -3.11 -20.82 11.35
N LYS A 35 -3.55 -21.70 12.26
CA LYS A 35 -4.01 -23.07 11.92
C LYS A 35 -5.41 -23.12 11.31
N ILE A 36 -6.26 -22.10 11.56
CA ILE A 36 -7.66 -22.08 11.10
C ILE A 36 -7.69 -21.73 9.61
N SER A 37 -7.88 -22.75 8.79
CA SER A 37 -7.87 -22.65 7.33
C SER A 37 -8.93 -21.71 6.77
N ILE A 38 -10.12 -21.67 7.39
CA ILE A 38 -11.28 -20.85 6.94
C ILE A 38 -10.97 -19.37 7.06
N ILE A 39 -10.45 -18.90 8.21
CA ILE A 39 -10.13 -17.49 8.43
C ILE A 39 -9.04 -17.03 7.48
N ARG A 40 -8.00 -17.84 7.32
CA ARG A 40 -6.91 -17.56 6.38
C ARG A 40 -7.41 -17.47 4.94
N PHE A 41 -8.28 -18.39 4.52
CA PHE A 41 -8.88 -18.36 3.18
C PHE A 41 -9.72 -17.11 2.98
N LEU A 42 -10.53 -16.74 3.97
CA LEU A 42 -11.39 -15.56 3.91
C LEU A 42 -10.57 -14.26 3.78
N ILE A 43 -9.51 -14.11 4.60
CA ILE A 43 -8.63 -12.94 4.55
C ILE A 43 -7.93 -12.85 3.20
N LYS A 44 -7.33 -13.96 2.70
CA LYS A 44 -6.69 -13.97 1.38
C LYS A 44 -7.67 -13.63 0.27
N ARG A 45 -8.91 -14.12 0.35
CA ARG A 45 -9.94 -13.81 -0.64
C ARG A 45 -10.39 -12.35 -0.58
N LEU A 46 -10.49 -11.77 0.61
CA LEU A 46 -10.77 -10.35 0.78
C LEU A 46 -9.67 -9.48 0.16
N LEU A 47 -8.41 -9.81 0.45
CA LEU A 47 -7.26 -9.11 -0.14
C LEU A 47 -7.24 -9.23 -1.67
N ASP A 48 -7.57 -10.41 -2.21
CA ASP A 48 -7.65 -10.63 -3.66
C ASP A 48 -8.76 -9.79 -4.31
N ILE A 49 -9.91 -9.61 -3.65
CA ILE A 49 -11.00 -8.76 -4.14
C ILE A 49 -10.57 -7.29 -4.14
N ILE A 50 -9.98 -6.81 -3.04
CA ILE A 50 -9.51 -5.42 -2.94
C ILE A 50 -8.47 -5.11 -4.02
N ARG A 51 -7.49 -6.01 -4.22
CA ARG A 51 -6.45 -5.88 -5.24
C ARG A 51 -6.99 -5.94 -6.67
N GLY A 52 -8.12 -6.61 -6.89
CA GLY A 52 -8.75 -6.73 -8.21
C GLY A 52 -9.39 -5.44 -8.72
N VAL A 53 -9.56 -4.45 -7.84
CA VAL A 53 -10.11 -3.14 -8.20
C VAL A 53 -8.97 -2.15 -8.42
N ASP A 54 -8.98 -1.49 -9.58
CA ASP A 54 -7.97 -0.49 -9.91
C ASP A 54 -8.01 0.72 -8.96
N ILE A 55 -6.85 1.31 -8.68
CA ILE A 55 -6.70 2.46 -7.78
C ILE A 55 -7.55 3.66 -8.23
N LEU A 56 -7.76 3.86 -9.54
CA LEU A 56 -8.59 4.95 -10.08
C LEU A 56 -10.07 4.76 -9.71
N ILE A 57 -10.56 3.53 -9.65
CA ILE A 57 -11.95 3.24 -9.24
C ILE A 57 -12.12 3.60 -7.77
N TRP A 58 -11.17 3.22 -6.92
CA TRP A 58 -11.14 3.62 -5.51
C TRP A 58 -11.14 5.15 -5.37
N ALA A 59 -10.32 5.85 -6.18
CA ALA A 59 -10.27 7.29 -6.15
C ALA A 59 -11.62 7.94 -6.48
N ILE A 60 -12.30 7.47 -7.52
CA ILE A 60 -13.61 7.99 -7.90
C ILE A 60 -14.65 7.76 -6.78
N ILE A 61 -14.63 6.57 -6.16
CA ILE A 61 -15.54 6.25 -5.04
C ILE A 61 -15.28 7.20 -3.87
N TYR A 62 -14.01 7.40 -3.48
CA TYR A 62 -13.68 8.25 -2.34
C TYR A 62 -13.89 9.74 -2.62
N VAL A 63 -13.61 10.19 -3.85
CA VAL A 63 -13.92 11.58 -4.26
C VAL A 63 -15.43 11.83 -4.21
N ARG A 64 -16.25 10.86 -4.59
CA ARG A 64 -17.72 10.97 -4.49
C ARG A 64 -18.21 10.97 -3.04
N ALA A 65 -17.57 10.20 -2.16
CA ALA A 65 -17.98 10.06 -0.77
C ALA A 65 -17.51 11.23 0.13
N PHE A 66 -16.26 11.68 -0.05
CA PHE A 66 -15.59 12.64 0.82
C PHE A 66 -15.33 14.00 0.16
N GLY A 67 -15.60 14.12 -1.13
CA GLY A 67 -15.33 15.33 -1.91
C GLY A 67 -13.94 15.34 -2.55
N LEU A 68 -13.69 16.40 -3.34
CA LEU A 68 -12.39 16.63 -3.99
C LEU A 68 -11.33 16.95 -2.95
N GLY A 69 -10.18 16.30 -3.02
CA GLY A 69 -9.06 16.65 -2.14
C GLY A 69 -8.07 15.52 -1.84
N PRO A 70 -6.95 15.85 -1.17
CA PRO A 70 -5.86 14.91 -0.89
C PRO A 70 -6.27 13.73 -0.01
N PHE A 71 -7.31 13.87 0.80
CA PHE A 71 -7.81 12.80 1.66
C PHE A 71 -8.38 11.62 0.86
N ALA A 72 -9.14 11.92 -0.21
CA ALA A 72 -9.65 10.89 -1.12
C ALA A 72 -8.50 10.15 -1.83
N GLY A 73 -7.45 10.86 -2.25
CA GLY A 73 -6.26 10.27 -2.84
C GLY A 73 -5.50 9.35 -1.88
N LEU A 74 -5.30 9.80 -0.64
CA LEU A 74 -4.67 8.99 0.41
C LEU A 74 -5.42 7.69 0.66
N LEU A 75 -6.76 7.74 0.80
CA LEU A 75 -7.58 6.56 1.02
C LEU A 75 -7.53 5.60 -0.17
N SER A 76 -7.45 6.13 -1.40
CA SER A 76 -7.34 5.31 -2.62
C SER A 76 -6.04 4.52 -2.64
N VAL A 77 -4.91 5.18 -2.38
CA VAL A 77 -3.59 4.54 -2.24
C VAL A 77 -3.61 3.52 -1.12
N PHE A 78 -4.10 3.91 0.07
CA PHE A 78 -4.18 3.03 1.22
C PHE A 78 -4.95 1.73 0.91
N THR A 79 -6.14 1.84 0.28
CA THR A 79 -6.99 0.68 0.02
C THR A 79 -6.38 -0.22 -1.05
N ALA A 80 -5.84 0.33 -2.13
CA ALA A 80 -5.19 -0.45 -3.19
C ALA A 80 -3.96 -1.19 -2.67
N ASP A 81 -3.12 -0.50 -1.89
CA ASP A 81 -1.92 -1.08 -1.29
C ASP A 81 -2.26 -2.13 -0.23
N LEU A 82 -3.33 -1.94 0.55
CA LEU A 82 -3.78 -2.91 1.55
C LEU A 82 -4.05 -4.28 0.90
N GLY A 83 -4.71 -4.31 -0.24
CA GLY A 83 -4.95 -5.54 -1.00
C GLY A 83 -3.65 -6.17 -1.51
N THR A 84 -2.77 -5.36 -2.09
CA THR A 84 -1.55 -5.85 -2.76
C THR A 84 -0.45 -6.20 -1.76
N LEU A 85 -0.08 -5.28 -0.86
CA LEU A 85 0.94 -5.52 0.17
C LEU A 85 0.52 -6.62 1.15
N GLY A 86 -0.76 -6.66 1.55
CA GLY A 86 -1.27 -7.72 2.42
C GLY A 86 -1.07 -9.12 1.84
N LYS A 87 -1.31 -9.27 0.54
CA LYS A 87 -1.05 -10.51 -0.19
C LYS A 87 0.43 -10.82 -0.28
N LEU A 88 1.25 -9.88 -0.76
CA LEU A 88 2.69 -10.05 -0.93
C LEU A 88 3.38 -10.35 0.40
N PHE A 89 3.01 -9.68 1.48
CA PHE A 89 3.55 -9.95 2.82
C PHE A 89 3.17 -11.34 3.32
N SER A 90 1.93 -11.78 3.10
CA SER A 90 1.51 -13.14 3.49
C SER A 90 2.27 -14.22 2.71
N GLU A 91 2.57 -13.98 1.43
CA GLU A 91 3.37 -14.87 0.60
C GLU A 91 4.84 -14.87 1.02
N ALA A 92 5.41 -13.71 1.36
CA ALA A 92 6.76 -13.61 1.90
C ALA A 92 6.92 -14.41 3.20
N ILE A 93 5.92 -14.35 4.09
CA ILE A 93 5.91 -15.15 5.33
C ILE A 93 5.79 -16.65 5.02
N ASP A 94 4.90 -17.02 4.09
CA ASP A 94 4.69 -18.43 3.72
C ASP A 94 5.93 -19.05 3.04
N ASN A 95 6.78 -18.24 2.39
CA ASN A 95 8.01 -18.63 1.71
C ASN A 95 9.28 -18.50 2.57
N ALA A 96 9.17 -18.02 3.82
CA ALA A 96 10.31 -17.90 4.73
C ALA A 96 10.90 -19.29 5.06
N ASP A 97 12.22 -19.34 5.28
CA ASP A 97 12.91 -20.61 5.58
C ASP A 97 12.42 -21.21 6.91
N THR A 98 11.82 -22.39 6.78
CA THR A 98 11.27 -23.12 7.92
C THR A 98 12.34 -23.64 8.87
N LYS A 99 13.59 -23.88 8.41
CA LYS A 99 14.69 -24.40 9.23
C LYS A 99 15.03 -23.49 10.40
N GLN A 100 15.07 -22.16 10.17
CA GLN A 100 15.31 -21.20 11.24
C GLN A 100 14.16 -21.17 12.25
N ILE A 101 12.92 -21.28 11.76
CA ILE A 101 11.72 -21.31 12.59
C ILE A 101 11.67 -22.59 13.44
N GLU A 102 12.00 -23.74 12.83
CA GLU A 102 12.06 -25.04 13.51
C GLU A 102 13.20 -25.10 14.53
N GLY A 103 14.38 -24.55 14.19
CA GLY A 103 15.49 -24.44 15.11
C GLY A 103 15.12 -23.67 16.37
N MET A 104 14.44 -22.52 16.23
CA MET A 104 13.94 -21.74 17.37
C MET A 104 12.87 -22.50 18.18
N LYS A 105 12.00 -23.26 17.53
CA LYS A 105 11.00 -24.10 18.22
C LYS A 105 11.68 -25.23 19.02
N ALA A 106 12.74 -25.82 18.48
CA ALA A 106 13.49 -26.89 19.13
C ALA A 106 14.18 -26.46 20.43
N THR A 107 14.51 -25.15 20.58
CA THR A 107 15.04 -24.60 21.84
C THR A 107 13.96 -24.33 22.89
N GLY A 108 12.70 -24.67 22.65
CA GLY A 108 11.59 -24.39 23.55
C GLY A 108 11.14 -22.92 23.57
N ALA A 109 11.52 -22.12 22.56
CA ALA A 109 11.18 -20.71 22.48
C ALA A 109 9.66 -20.48 22.39
N SER A 110 9.16 -19.42 23.04
CA SER A 110 7.76 -19.01 22.95
C SER A 110 7.40 -18.61 21.51
N LYS A 111 6.10 -18.65 21.14
CA LYS A 111 5.63 -18.26 19.80
C LYS A 111 6.08 -16.85 19.41
N ILE A 112 6.09 -15.90 20.35
CA ILE A 112 6.54 -14.52 20.12
C ILE A 112 8.04 -14.48 19.85
N ALA A 113 8.85 -15.24 20.56
CA ALA A 113 10.29 -15.33 20.32
C ALA A 113 10.61 -15.95 18.97
N VAL A 114 9.88 -16.99 18.55
CA VAL A 114 10.00 -17.59 17.22
C VAL A 114 9.69 -16.57 16.10
N ILE A 115 8.64 -15.77 16.25
CA ILE A 115 8.32 -14.70 15.29
C ILE A 115 9.43 -13.65 15.29
N ARG A 116 9.85 -13.17 16.44
CA ARG A 116 10.80 -12.06 16.57
C ARG A 116 12.21 -12.41 16.07
N PHE A 117 12.69 -13.61 16.36
CA PHE A 117 14.07 -14.00 16.08
C PHE A 117 14.21 -15.01 14.94
N GLY A 118 13.20 -15.82 14.67
CA GLY A 118 13.23 -16.81 13.59
C GLY A 118 12.64 -16.30 12.28
N LEU A 119 11.54 -15.54 12.32
CA LEU A 119 10.82 -15.09 11.13
C LEU A 119 11.15 -13.63 10.78
N PHE A 120 11.01 -12.70 11.74
CA PHE A 120 11.08 -11.26 11.47
C PHE A 120 12.36 -10.81 10.75
N PRO A 121 13.56 -11.31 11.10
CA PRO A 121 14.79 -10.94 10.40
C PRO A 121 14.78 -11.32 8.92
N GLN A 122 14.07 -12.38 8.54
CA GLN A 122 13.98 -12.85 7.16
C GLN A 122 13.02 -12.00 6.34
N ILE A 123 11.86 -11.64 6.91
CA ILE A 123 10.79 -10.96 6.17
C ILE A 123 10.90 -9.43 6.21
N PHE A 124 11.56 -8.87 7.22
CA PHE A 124 11.66 -7.42 7.40
C PHE A 124 12.33 -6.70 6.21
N PRO A 125 13.45 -7.17 5.65
CA PRO A 125 14.04 -6.58 4.46
C PRO A 125 13.09 -6.62 3.25
N ILE A 126 12.32 -7.71 3.11
CA ILE A 126 11.34 -7.89 2.03
C ILE A 126 10.20 -6.88 2.19
N PHE A 127 9.70 -6.71 3.41
CA PHE A 127 8.62 -5.74 3.70
C PHE A 127 9.04 -4.31 3.39
N ILE A 128 10.24 -3.91 3.81
CA ILE A 128 10.77 -2.58 3.50
C ILE A 128 10.94 -2.40 1.99
N SER A 129 11.56 -3.36 1.32
CA SER A 129 11.79 -3.30 -0.13
C SER A 129 10.48 -3.14 -0.91
N GLN A 130 9.47 -3.93 -0.57
CA GLN A 130 8.16 -3.83 -1.21
C GLN A 130 7.45 -2.52 -0.90
N SER A 131 7.50 -2.07 0.36
CA SER A 131 6.88 -0.79 0.75
C SER A 131 7.51 0.41 0.02
N LEU A 132 8.83 0.42 -0.14
CA LEU A 132 9.55 1.45 -0.89
C LEU A 132 9.22 1.40 -2.39
N TYR A 133 9.15 0.21 -2.96
CA TYR A 133 8.72 0.02 -4.35
C TYR A 133 7.30 0.55 -4.59
N PHE A 134 6.36 0.23 -3.70
CA PHE A 134 4.99 0.73 -3.82
C PHE A 134 4.91 2.23 -3.58
N PHE A 135 5.69 2.79 -2.66
CA PHE A 135 5.79 4.24 -2.48
C PHE A 135 6.25 4.94 -3.76
N GLU A 136 7.30 4.44 -4.42
CA GLU A 136 7.78 4.99 -5.70
C GLU A 136 6.69 4.89 -6.77
N SER A 137 6.07 3.73 -6.93
CA SER A 137 4.99 3.50 -7.90
C SER A 137 3.77 4.39 -7.62
N ASN A 138 3.38 4.53 -6.35
CA ASN A 138 2.26 5.36 -5.94
C ASN A 138 2.51 6.85 -6.10
N THR A 139 3.76 7.31 -6.01
CA THR A 139 4.12 8.70 -6.31
C THR A 139 3.73 9.06 -7.75
N ARG A 140 3.97 8.15 -8.68
CA ARG A 140 3.59 8.28 -10.09
C ARG A 140 2.08 8.20 -10.29
N SER A 141 1.44 7.23 -9.66
CA SER A 141 -0.01 7.05 -9.71
C SER A 141 -0.78 8.21 -9.08
N ALA A 142 -0.26 8.82 -8.01
CA ALA A 142 -0.88 9.94 -7.32
C ALA A 142 -1.05 11.19 -8.20
N VAL A 143 -0.20 11.37 -9.22
CA VAL A 143 -0.38 12.42 -10.23
C VAL A 143 -1.65 12.16 -11.05
N ILE A 144 -1.85 10.92 -11.48
CA ILE A 144 -3.03 10.53 -12.26
C ILE A 144 -4.30 10.61 -11.39
N LEU A 145 -4.21 10.22 -10.11
CA LEU A 145 -5.30 10.37 -9.15
C LEU A 145 -5.76 11.83 -9.00
N GLY A 146 -4.83 12.77 -9.10
CA GLY A 146 -5.13 14.20 -9.09
C GLY A 146 -6.03 14.63 -10.25
N VAL A 147 -5.91 14.03 -11.42
CA VAL A 147 -6.76 14.32 -12.60
C VAL A 147 -8.23 13.97 -12.34
N VAL A 148 -8.51 12.93 -11.56
CA VAL A 148 -9.88 12.54 -11.17
C VAL A 148 -10.38 13.28 -9.93
N GLY A 149 -9.61 14.25 -9.42
CA GLY A 149 -10.04 15.11 -8.31
C GLY A 149 -9.54 14.68 -6.93
N ALA A 150 -8.63 13.73 -6.84
CA ALA A 150 -8.05 13.26 -5.60
C ALA A 150 -6.94 14.19 -5.02
N GLY A 151 -6.85 15.44 -5.50
CA GLY A 151 -5.89 16.44 -5.02
C GLY A 151 -4.51 16.34 -5.65
N GLY A 152 -3.54 17.06 -5.05
CA GLY A 152 -2.15 17.05 -5.47
C GLY A 152 -1.86 17.84 -6.75
N ILE A 153 -0.70 17.57 -7.35
CA ILE A 153 -0.21 18.27 -8.54
C ILE A 153 -1.08 17.98 -9.78
N GLY A 154 -1.66 16.79 -9.87
CA GLY A 154 -2.54 16.41 -10.99
C GLY A 154 -3.84 17.21 -11.02
N LEU A 155 -4.41 17.56 -9.87
CA LEU A 155 -5.58 18.45 -9.80
C LEU A 155 -5.21 19.85 -10.30
N GLN A 156 -4.07 20.39 -9.86
CA GLN A 156 -3.58 21.69 -10.33
C GLN A 156 -3.33 21.69 -11.84
N LEU A 157 -2.77 20.60 -12.39
CA LEU A 157 -2.59 20.44 -13.83
C LEU A 157 -3.94 20.52 -14.57
N THR A 158 -4.93 19.77 -14.10
CA THR A 158 -6.26 19.72 -14.72
C THR A 158 -6.96 21.10 -14.68
N GLU A 159 -6.86 21.82 -13.56
CA GLU A 159 -7.41 23.18 -13.42
C GLU A 159 -6.75 24.18 -14.38
N ARG A 160 -5.41 24.12 -14.52
CA ARG A 160 -4.67 25.00 -15.43
C ARG A 160 -4.94 24.68 -16.89
N MET A 161 -5.05 23.40 -17.26
CA MET A 161 -5.44 23.00 -18.62
C MET A 161 -6.86 23.48 -18.96
N LYS A 162 -7.82 23.35 -18.05
CA LYS A 162 -9.19 23.85 -18.25
C LYS A 162 -9.24 25.38 -18.36
N ALA A 163 -8.38 26.09 -17.66
CA ALA A 163 -8.24 27.53 -17.74
C ALA A 163 -7.41 28.02 -18.94
N GLN A 164 -6.93 27.11 -19.79
CA GLN A 164 -6.10 27.38 -20.98
C GLN A 164 -4.75 28.09 -20.69
N TYR A 165 -4.22 27.94 -19.48
CA TYR A 165 -2.88 28.45 -19.10
C TYR A 165 -1.79 27.43 -19.53
N TRP A 166 -1.49 27.39 -20.82
CA TRP A 166 -0.59 26.37 -21.42
C TRP A 166 0.84 26.46 -20.89
N ASP A 167 1.37 27.66 -20.68
CA ASP A 167 2.74 27.86 -20.14
C ASP A 167 2.89 27.25 -18.76
N GLN A 168 1.88 27.44 -17.90
CA GLN A 168 1.88 26.90 -16.53
C GLN A 168 1.66 25.38 -16.55
N SER A 169 0.85 24.86 -17.48
CA SER A 169 0.63 23.43 -17.65
C SER A 169 1.90 22.72 -18.10
N LEU A 170 2.65 23.30 -19.06
CA LEU A 170 3.94 22.79 -19.49
C LEU A 170 4.95 22.74 -18.34
N PHE A 171 5.02 23.80 -17.52
CA PHE A 171 5.89 23.81 -16.34
C PHE A 171 5.55 22.68 -15.36
N ILE A 172 4.27 22.44 -15.11
CA ILE A 172 3.82 21.35 -14.23
C ILE A 172 4.17 19.99 -14.80
N ILE A 173 4.02 19.78 -16.11
CA ILE A 173 4.37 18.52 -16.80
C ILE A 173 5.87 18.24 -16.69
N LEU A 174 6.73 19.25 -16.84
CA LEU A 174 8.18 19.10 -16.69
C LEU A 174 8.62 18.81 -15.25
N LEU A 175 7.77 19.13 -14.29
CA LEU A 175 8.04 18.95 -12.85
C LEU A 175 7.61 17.56 -12.34
N ILE A 176 6.77 16.86 -13.10
CA ILE A 176 6.28 15.49 -12.85
C ILE A 176 7.27 14.47 -13.39
#